data_5e6bdb1e6ba3567d34568499ee98ede2
#
_entry.id   5e6bdb1e6ba3567d34568499ee98ede2
#
_cell.length_a   1.000
_cell.length_b   1.000
_cell.length_c   1.000
_cell.angle_alpha   90.00
_cell.angle_beta   90.00
_cell.angle_gamma   90.00
#
_symmetry.space_group_name_H-M   'P 1'
#
loop_
_entity.id
_entity.type
_entity.pdbx_description
1 polymer ?
#
loop_
_entity_poly.entity_id
_entity_poly.type
_entity_poly.pdbx_seq_one_letter_code
_entity_poly.pdbx_strand_id
1 'polypeptide(L)'
;NSFGPVSADFCMHLAMKKAKKVGIYQVFCRNNNTMGPAFYYPLKAAEEGLIGILFSNSPAQMAPFGGKEKMLGTNPFSAVIPVPGGDPIIIDMATSVVAKSKFKEYKEAGKPLPAGWALDVDGKPTTDPDAGMKGLVLPMAGFKGYGIAMLIDILSGLVSGASFLDKVGRFYTEDNACMNVGFCCIVIDPKVVLGEEYEQIINEYVASVRNSEKSGNDPI
;
A
#
# COMPACT_ATOMS: atom_id res chain seq x y z
N ASN A 1 8.63 5.33 19.37
CA ASN A 1 7.78 4.14 19.20
C ASN A 1 6.33 4.54 19.36
N SER A 2 5.62 4.72 18.26
CA SER A 2 4.22 5.09 18.29
C SER A 2 3.33 3.91 17.85
N PHE A 3 2.09 3.95 18.31
CA PHE A 3 1.04 3.08 17.79
C PHE A 3 0.71 3.54 16.36
N GLY A 4 0.93 2.68 15.37
CA GLY A 4 0.85 3.03 13.94
C GLY A 4 -0.43 3.76 13.54
N PRO A 5 -1.64 3.30 13.94
CA PRO A 5 -2.89 3.98 13.63
C PRO A 5 -2.94 5.45 14.10
N VAL A 6 -2.45 5.75 15.30
CA VAL A 6 -2.44 7.11 15.83
C VAL A 6 -1.51 8.02 15.01
N SER A 7 -0.34 7.50 14.66
CA SER A 7 0.63 8.26 13.86
C SER A 7 0.17 8.50 12.44
N ALA A 8 -0.41 7.49 11.79
CA ALA A 8 -0.91 7.60 10.42
C ALA A 8 -2.08 8.60 10.34
N ASP A 9 -3.01 8.54 11.32
CA ASP A 9 -4.10 9.47 11.43
C ASP A 9 -3.61 10.91 11.62
N PHE A 10 -2.70 11.13 12.55
CA PHE A 10 -2.10 12.45 12.80
C PHE A 10 -1.40 13.00 11.54
N CYS A 11 -0.61 12.17 10.85
CA CYS A 11 0.11 12.58 9.65
C CYS A 11 -0.84 12.93 8.50
N MET A 12 -1.89 12.16 8.32
CA MET A 12 -2.90 12.44 7.29
C MET A 12 -3.62 13.77 7.58
N HIS A 13 -4.10 13.99 8.81
CA HIS A 13 -4.74 15.26 9.19
C HIS A 13 -3.79 16.46 9.05
N LEU A 14 -2.50 16.30 9.41
CA LEU A 14 -1.52 17.35 9.20
C LEU A 14 -1.33 17.67 7.72
N ALA A 15 -1.24 16.64 6.87
CA ALA A 15 -1.14 16.81 5.42
C ALA A 15 -2.37 17.52 4.85
N MET A 16 -3.59 17.11 5.26
CA MET A 16 -4.86 17.75 4.87
C MET A 16 -4.89 19.25 5.23
N LYS A 17 -4.57 19.56 6.49
CA LYS A 17 -4.54 20.96 6.98
C LYS A 17 -3.59 21.83 6.18
N LYS A 18 -2.48 21.28 5.73
CA LYS A 18 -1.46 22.02 4.96
C LYS A 18 -1.83 22.07 3.46
N ALA A 19 -2.31 20.97 2.88
CA ALA A 19 -2.73 20.91 1.48
C ALA A 19 -3.82 21.92 1.16
N LYS A 20 -4.80 22.11 2.01
CA LYS A 20 -5.83 23.16 1.88
C LYS A 20 -5.28 24.58 1.75
N LYS A 21 -4.03 24.81 2.14
CA LYS A 21 -3.39 26.14 2.04
C LYS A 21 -2.50 26.29 0.83
N VAL A 22 -1.85 25.20 0.40
CA VAL A 22 -0.78 25.24 -0.62
C VAL A 22 -1.03 24.30 -1.81
N GLY A 23 -2.16 23.60 -1.82
CA GLY A 23 -2.60 22.72 -2.90
C GLY A 23 -2.12 21.27 -2.78
N ILE A 24 -0.89 21.04 -2.36
CA ILE A 24 -0.33 19.71 -2.12
C ILE A 24 0.56 19.76 -0.89
N TYR A 25 0.49 18.71 -0.07
CA TYR A 25 1.42 18.58 1.05
C TYR A 25 1.75 17.13 1.34
N GLN A 26 3.00 16.90 1.74
CA GLN A 26 3.53 15.59 2.08
C GLN A 26 4.06 15.57 3.51
N VAL A 27 3.75 14.51 4.24
CA VAL A 27 4.23 14.28 5.61
C VAL A 27 4.91 12.92 5.67
N PHE A 28 6.14 12.91 6.16
CA PHE A 28 6.87 11.68 6.47
C PHE A 28 6.77 11.37 7.96
N CYS A 29 6.64 10.10 8.29
CA CYS A 29 6.58 9.62 9.67
C CYS A 29 7.48 8.41 9.86
N ARG A 30 8.12 8.28 11.01
CA ARG A 30 9.01 7.18 11.36
C ARG A 30 8.80 6.71 12.80
N ASN A 31 9.49 5.65 13.20
CA ASN A 31 9.42 5.04 14.53
C ASN A 31 8.01 4.52 14.84
N ASN A 32 7.34 3.90 13.85
CA ASN A 32 6.01 3.35 13.99
C ASN A 32 6.00 1.83 13.96
N ASN A 33 4.86 1.29 14.34
CA ASN A 33 4.46 -0.08 14.08
C ASN A 33 3.44 -0.11 12.92
N THR A 34 2.87 -1.28 12.63
CA THR A 34 1.84 -1.42 11.60
C THR A 34 0.64 -0.50 11.87
N MET A 35 0.06 0.03 10.78
CA MET A 35 -1.06 0.97 10.86
C MET A 35 -2.44 0.33 10.64
N GLY A 36 -2.49 -0.97 10.32
CA GLY A 36 -3.75 -1.62 9.92
C GLY A 36 -4.12 -1.33 8.46
N PRO A 37 -5.42 -1.23 8.12
CA PRO A 37 -5.89 -0.98 6.75
C PRO A 37 -5.41 0.37 6.23
N ALA A 38 -4.72 0.38 5.07
CA ALA A 38 -4.09 1.60 4.58
C ALA A 38 -5.11 2.62 4.05
N PHE A 39 -6.22 2.17 3.45
CA PHE A 39 -7.24 3.05 2.85
C PHE A 39 -7.97 3.93 3.87
N TYR A 40 -8.02 3.53 5.13
CA TYR A 40 -8.74 4.24 6.18
C TYR A 40 -8.32 5.71 6.33
N TYR A 41 -7.03 5.99 6.19
CA TYR A 41 -6.49 7.35 6.37
C TYR A 41 -6.74 8.24 5.15
N PRO A 42 -6.43 7.83 3.90
CA PRO A 42 -6.79 8.58 2.71
C PRO A 42 -8.30 8.82 2.55
N LEU A 43 -9.14 7.91 3.05
CA LEU A 43 -10.60 8.08 3.03
C LEU A 43 -11.02 9.35 3.77
N LYS A 44 -10.39 9.67 4.91
CA LYS A 44 -10.65 10.92 5.64
C LYS A 44 -10.34 12.17 4.81
N ALA A 45 -9.30 12.12 3.98
CA ALA A 45 -9.01 13.22 3.05
C ALA A 45 -10.11 13.35 1.98
N ALA A 46 -10.58 12.23 1.44
CA ALA A 46 -11.65 12.21 0.45
C ALA A 46 -12.99 12.71 1.01
N GLU A 47 -13.31 12.42 2.27
CA GLU A 47 -14.49 12.96 2.97
C GLU A 47 -14.47 14.50 3.06
N GLU A 48 -13.28 15.12 3.00
CA GLU A 48 -13.11 16.57 2.96
C GLU A 48 -12.84 17.12 1.55
N GLY A 49 -13.08 16.33 0.50
CA GLY A 49 -12.92 16.71 -0.92
C GLY A 49 -11.47 16.73 -1.40
N LEU A 50 -10.54 16.12 -0.67
CA LEU A 50 -9.12 16.07 -0.98
C LEU A 50 -8.72 14.66 -1.47
N ILE A 51 -7.75 14.57 -2.37
CA ILE A 51 -7.15 13.29 -2.73
C ILE A 51 -6.14 12.92 -1.65
N GLY A 52 -6.34 11.78 -1.00
CA GLY A 52 -5.41 11.23 -0.02
C GLY A 52 -4.60 10.08 -0.62
N ILE A 53 -3.29 10.04 -0.33
CA ILE A 53 -2.40 8.94 -0.72
C ILE A 53 -1.56 8.56 0.49
N LEU A 54 -1.40 7.26 0.72
CA LEU A 54 -0.57 6.73 1.79
C LEU A 54 0.34 5.62 1.27
N PHE A 55 1.61 5.71 1.59
CA PHE A 55 2.61 4.67 1.40
C PHE A 55 3.14 4.20 2.76
N SER A 56 3.39 2.90 2.87
CA SER A 56 4.08 2.32 4.03
C SER A 56 5.05 1.25 3.58
N ASN A 57 6.22 1.22 4.18
CA ASN A 57 7.05 0.03 4.10
C ASN A 57 6.60 -1.02 5.11
N SER A 58 7.13 -2.23 5.01
CA SER A 58 6.77 -3.36 5.86
C SER A 58 7.94 -4.36 5.96
N PRO A 59 7.90 -5.31 6.92
CA PRO A 59 8.94 -6.32 7.04
C PRO A 59 9.19 -7.10 5.75
N ALA A 60 10.45 -7.43 5.49
CA ALA A 60 10.88 -8.07 4.25
C ALA A 60 10.20 -9.43 4.00
N GLN A 61 9.55 -9.55 2.85
CA GLN A 61 8.77 -10.71 2.38
C GLN A 61 9.07 -11.06 0.91
N MET A 62 9.59 -10.10 0.14
CA MET A 62 9.90 -10.23 -1.29
C MET A 62 11.42 -10.12 -1.49
N ALA A 63 11.91 -10.72 -2.57
CA ALA A 63 13.27 -10.49 -3.03
C ALA A 63 13.32 -9.36 -4.07
N PRO A 64 14.49 -8.77 -4.33
CA PRO A 64 14.75 -8.03 -5.55
C PRO A 64 14.41 -8.89 -6.78
N PHE A 65 13.98 -8.26 -7.87
CA PHE A 65 13.66 -9.01 -9.09
C PHE A 65 14.87 -9.83 -9.56
N GLY A 66 14.68 -11.13 -9.71
CA GLY A 66 15.77 -12.09 -10.03
C GLY A 66 16.57 -12.56 -8.80
N GLY A 67 16.30 -12.05 -7.61
CA GLY A 67 16.94 -12.46 -6.35
C GLY A 67 16.16 -13.52 -5.60
N LYS A 68 16.76 -14.03 -4.51
CA LYS A 68 16.13 -15.00 -3.60
C LYS A 68 16.20 -14.61 -2.12
N GLU A 69 16.81 -13.49 -1.79
CA GLU A 69 16.89 -12.99 -0.41
C GLU A 69 15.73 -12.07 -0.10
N LYS A 70 15.16 -12.19 1.11
CA LYS A 70 14.11 -11.28 1.60
C LYS A 70 14.70 -9.91 1.87
N MET A 71 14.44 -8.97 0.98
CA MET A 71 14.94 -7.59 1.09
C MET A 71 13.82 -6.56 1.19
N LEU A 72 12.72 -6.75 0.47
CA LEU A 72 11.61 -5.79 0.42
C LEU A 72 10.38 -6.32 1.13
N GLY A 73 9.67 -5.45 1.82
CA GLY A 73 8.32 -5.70 2.28
C GLY A 73 7.31 -5.76 1.13
N THR A 74 6.09 -6.16 1.43
CA THR A 74 4.96 -6.09 0.49
C THR A 74 4.44 -4.66 0.30
N ASN A 75 5.06 -3.72 0.93
CA ASN A 75 4.99 -2.27 0.84
C ASN A 75 3.68 -1.77 0.24
N PRO A 76 2.60 -1.70 1.06
CA PRO A 76 1.30 -1.31 0.57
C PRO A 76 1.22 0.17 0.25
N PHE A 77 0.34 0.49 -0.70
CA PHE A 77 -0.10 1.85 -0.91
C PHE A 77 -1.62 1.93 -1.02
N SER A 78 -2.15 3.06 -0.63
CA SER A 78 -3.55 3.38 -0.82
C SER A 78 -3.70 4.80 -1.37
N ALA A 79 -4.65 4.97 -2.27
CA ALA A 79 -5.09 6.28 -2.74
C ALA A 79 -6.62 6.31 -2.72
N VAL A 80 -7.18 7.40 -2.19
CA VAL A 80 -8.63 7.62 -2.20
C VAL A 80 -8.90 8.96 -2.85
N ILE A 81 -9.73 8.91 -3.90
CA ILE A 81 -10.09 10.08 -4.72
C ILE A 81 -11.56 10.41 -4.47
N PRO A 82 -11.88 11.64 -4.04
CA PRO A 82 -13.25 12.05 -3.80
C PRO A 82 -14.04 12.14 -5.10
N VAL A 83 -15.27 11.64 -5.06
CA VAL A 83 -16.25 11.77 -6.16
C VAL A 83 -17.48 12.45 -5.55
N PRO A 84 -17.65 13.77 -5.72
CA PRO A 84 -18.78 14.50 -5.17
C PRO A 84 -20.11 13.91 -5.62
N GLY A 85 -21.00 13.65 -4.64
CA GLY A 85 -22.31 13.03 -4.91
C GLY A 85 -22.29 11.53 -5.14
N GLY A 86 -21.14 10.86 -5.06
CA GLY A 86 -20.97 9.41 -5.24
C GLY A 86 -19.98 8.81 -4.26
N ASP A 87 -19.75 7.49 -4.41
CA ASP A 87 -18.72 6.79 -3.64
C ASP A 87 -17.32 7.16 -4.15
N PRO A 88 -16.35 7.35 -3.24
CA PRO A 88 -14.97 7.66 -3.63
C PRO A 88 -14.33 6.48 -4.38
N ILE A 89 -13.37 6.79 -5.25
CA ILE A 89 -12.53 5.76 -5.85
C ILE A 89 -11.48 5.35 -4.82
N ILE A 90 -11.46 4.06 -4.46
CA ILE A 90 -10.50 3.50 -3.50
C ILE A 90 -9.54 2.57 -4.22
N ILE A 91 -8.25 2.89 -4.15
CA ILE A 91 -7.15 2.03 -4.57
C ILE A 91 -6.41 1.65 -3.29
N ASP A 92 -6.44 0.37 -2.90
CA ASP A 92 -5.76 -0.14 -1.70
C ASP A 92 -5.16 -1.50 -1.99
N MET A 93 -3.84 -1.58 -2.05
CA MET A 93 -3.18 -2.80 -2.45
C MET A 93 -1.75 -2.92 -1.90
N ALA A 94 -1.31 -4.17 -1.68
CA ALA A 94 0.10 -4.49 -1.55
C ALA A 94 0.77 -4.50 -2.93
N THR A 95 2.08 -4.35 -2.96
CA THR A 95 2.89 -4.47 -4.19
C THR A 95 3.29 -5.91 -4.53
N SER A 96 2.92 -6.87 -3.67
CA SER A 96 2.99 -8.31 -3.95
C SER A 96 1.75 -8.78 -4.71
N VAL A 97 1.85 -9.94 -5.36
CA VAL A 97 0.70 -10.56 -6.09
C VAL A 97 -0.48 -10.84 -5.18
N VAL A 98 -0.21 -11.04 -3.88
CA VAL A 98 -1.22 -11.30 -2.85
C VAL A 98 -0.62 -10.97 -1.47
N ALA A 99 -1.46 -10.67 -0.48
CA ALA A 99 -1.01 -10.59 0.91
C ALA A 99 -0.51 -11.96 1.40
N LYS A 100 0.66 -12.00 2.03
CA LYS A 100 1.26 -13.28 2.48
C LYS A 100 0.39 -14.04 3.49
N SER A 101 -0.51 -13.36 4.20
CA SER A 101 -1.51 -13.98 5.07
C SER A 101 -2.41 -14.99 4.33
N LYS A 102 -2.64 -14.78 3.01
CA LYS A 102 -3.41 -15.73 2.19
C LYS A 102 -2.78 -17.12 2.12
N PHE A 103 -1.46 -17.22 2.23
CA PHE A 103 -0.79 -18.53 2.26
C PHE A 103 -1.26 -19.38 3.45
N LYS A 104 -1.51 -18.73 4.60
CA LYS A 104 -2.07 -19.41 5.78
C LYS A 104 -3.51 -19.89 5.52
N GLU A 105 -4.34 -19.07 4.90
CA GLU A 105 -5.72 -19.45 4.53
C GLU A 105 -5.74 -20.65 3.60
N TYR A 106 -4.86 -20.68 2.59
CA TYR A 106 -4.73 -21.81 1.66
C TYR A 106 -4.26 -23.08 2.38
N LYS A 107 -3.30 -22.96 3.28
CA LYS A 107 -2.84 -24.07 4.14
C LYS A 107 -3.99 -24.64 4.97
N GLU A 108 -4.72 -23.78 5.69
CA GLU A 108 -5.86 -24.19 6.54
C GLU A 108 -6.99 -24.83 5.72
N ALA A 109 -7.18 -24.40 4.48
CA ALA A 109 -8.14 -24.99 3.55
C ALA A 109 -7.64 -26.27 2.85
N GLY A 110 -6.38 -26.70 3.10
CA GLY A 110 -5.77 -27.86 2.44
C GLY A 110 -5.61 -27.69 0.93
N LYS A 111 -5.49 -26.44 0.44
CA LYS A 111 -5.41 -26.10 -1.00
C LYS A 111 -4.00 -25.67 -1.39
N PRO A 112 -3.53 -26.02 -2.59
CA PRO A 112 -2.28 -25.50 -3.12
C PRO A 112 -2.42 -24.01 -3.44
N LEU A 113 -1.32 -23.25 -3.31
CA LEU A 113 -1.26 -21.88 -3.79
C LEU A 113 -1.39 -21.83 -5.32
N PRO A 114 -1.98 -20.78 -5.88
CA PRO A 114 -1.90 -20.51 -7.30
C PRO A 114 -0.43 -20.39 -7.76
N ALA A 115 -0.14 -20.89 -8.96
CA ALA A 115 1.17 -20.75 -9.57
C ALA A 115 1.53 -19.26 -9.73
N GLY A 116 2.80 -18.90 -9.51
CA GLY A 116 3.26 -17.53 -9.62
C GLY A 116 3.05 -16.68 -8.36
N TRP A 117 2.62 -17.26 -7.24
CA TRP A 117 2.47 -16.53 -5.99
C TRP A 117 3.71 -16.60 -5.09
N ALA A 118 4.44 -17.71 -5.11
CA ALA A 118 5.50 -17.97 -4.15
C ALA A 118 6.75 -18.58 -4.75
N LEU A 119 7.88 -18.31 -4.11
CA LEU A 119 9.11 -19.09 -4.21
C LEU A 119 9.37 -19.77 -2.85
N ASP A 120 10.00 -20.93 -2.88
CA ASP A 120 10.53 -21.60 -1.69
C ASP A 120 11.82 -20.93 -1.17
N VAL A 121 12.46 -21.52 -0.17
CA VAL A 121 13.70 -20.98 0.43
C VAL A 121 14.91 -21.07 -0.53
N ASP A 122 14.85 -21.92 -1.53
CA ASP A 122 15.90 -22.05 -2.56
C ASP A 122 15.67 -21.11 -3.74
N GLY A 123 14.56 -20.34 -3.74
CA GLY A 123 14.18 -19.44 -4.81
C GLY A 123 13.48 -20.12 -5.99
N LYS A 124 12.98 -21.35 -5.80
CA LYS A 124 12.24 -22.09 -6.83
C LYS A 124 10.74 -21.83 -6.71
N PRO A 125 10.01 -21.71 -7.83
CA PRO A 125 8.55 -21.60 -7.80
C PRO A 125 7.90 -22.75 -7.01
N THR A 126 6.96 -22.41 -6.15
CA THR A 126 6.22 -23.40 -5.35
C THR A 126 4.74 -23.09 -5.28
N THR A 127 3.91 -24.14 -5.22
CA THR A 127 2.48 -24.08 -4.93
C THR A 127 2.17 -24.66 -3.54
N ASP A 128 3.18 -25.12 -2.80
CA ASP A 128 3.04 -25.57 -1.42
C ASP A 128 2.94 -24.35 -0.49
N PRO A 129 1.83 -24.18 0.28
CA PRO A 129 1.68 -23.08 1.21
C PRO A 129 2.77 -23.00 2.28
N ASP A 130 3.23 -24.14 2.81
CA ASP A 130 4.28 -24.18 3.85
C ASP A 130 5.63 -23.75 3.29
N ALA A 131 6.00 -24.22 2.11
CA ALA A 131 7.22 -23.79 1.43
C ALA A 131 7.17 -22.31 1.10
N GLY A 132 6.03 -21.78 0.60
CA GLY A 132 5.81 -20.37 0.32
C GLY A 132 5.87 -19.49 1.58
N MET A 133 5.32 -19.96 2.71
CA MET A 133 5.39 -19.22 3.98
C MET A 133 6.83 -19.04 4.48
N LYS A 134 7.65 -20.08 4.33
CA LYS A 134 9.09 -20.03 4.67
C LYS A 134 9.89 -19.23 3.66
N GLY A 135 9.51 -19.31 2.40
CA GLY A 135 10.12 -18.62 1.28
C GLY A 135 9.60 -17.20 1.06
N LEU A 136 9.31 -16.84 -0.18
CA LEU A 136 9.01 -15.48 -0.64
C LEU A 136 7.61 -15.42 -1.25
N VAL A 137 6.96 -14.25 -1.10
CA VAL A 137 5.85 -13.86 -1.98
C VAL A 137 6.41 -13.10 -3.18
N LEU A 138 5.81 -13.30 -4.36
CA LEU A 138 6.25 -12.63 -5.58
C LEU A 138 5.65 -11.22 -5.71
N PRO A 139 6.35 -10.28 -6.36
CA PRO A 139 5.80 -8.96 -6.66
C PRO A 139 4.70 -9.06 -7.72
N MET A 140 3.67 -8.21 -7.62
CA MET A 140 2.63 -8.09 -8.65
C MET A 140 3.26 -7.70 -10.00
N ALA A 141 2.79 -8.31 -11.10
CA ALA A 141 3.30 -8.03 -12.45
C ALA A 141 4.85 -8.06 -12.56
N GLY A 142 5.52 -8.90 -11.77
CA GLY A 142 6.97 -9.12 -11.85
C GLY A 142 7.79 -7.87 -11.50
N PHE A 143 8.68 -7.46 -12.40
CA PHE A 143 9.58 -6.31 -12.17
C PHE A 143 8.84 -4.97 -11.95
N LYS A 144 7.62 -4.83 -12.46
CA LYS A 144 6.83 -3.60 -12.26
C LYS A 144 6.45 -3.39 -10.81
N GLY A 145 5.88 -4.42 -10.17
CA GLY A 145 5.56 -4.39 -8.75
C GLY A 145 6.79 -4.28 -7.87
N TYR A 146 7.90 -4.94 -8.25
CA TYR A 146 9.19 -4.74 -7.58
C TYR A 146 9.62 -3.26 -7.60
N GLY A 147 9.54 -2.61 -8.77
CA GLY A 147 9.90 -1.19 -8.90
C GLY A 147 9.03 -0.27 -8.03
N ILE A 148 7.71 -0.54 -7.96
CA ILE A 148 6.79 0.22 -7.09
C ILE A 148 7.12 -0.05 -5.60
N ALA A 149 7.37 -1.32 -5.22
CA ALA A 149 7.74 -1.66 -3.85
C ALA A 149 9.02 -0.95 -3.41
N MET A 150 10.01 -0.86 -4.29
CA MET A 150 11.27 -0.15 -4.04
C MET A 150 11.05 1.35 -3.87
N LEU A 151 10.23 1.98 -4.71
CA LEU A 151 9.87 3.40 -4.56
C LEU A 151 9.20 3.67 -3.21
N ILE A 152 8.27 2.81 -2.81
CA ILE A 152 7.59 2.93 -1.52
C ILE A 152 8.56 2.76 -0.36
N ASP A 153 9.48 1.79 -0.42
CA ASP A 153 10.52 1.60 0.61
C ASP A 153 11.44 2.81 0.73
N ILE A 154 11.83 3.40 -0.40
CA ILE A 154 12.64 4.63 -0.42
C ILE A 154 11.90 5.78 0.25
N LEU A 155 10.65 6.05 -0.14
CA LEU A 155 9.88 7.18 0.40
C LEU A 155 9.50 6.97 1.86
N SER A 156 8.96 5.80 2.20
CA SER A 156 8.46 5.52 3.55
C SER A 156 9.56 5.12 4.51
N GLY A 157 10.60 4.42 4.07
CA GLY A 157 11.73 3.99 4.88
C GLY A 157 12.87 4.99 4.87
N LEU A 158 13.62 5.02 3.78
CA LEU A 158 14.90 5.77 3.69
C LEU A 158 14.69 7.27 3.86
N VAL A 159 13.78 7.88 3.09
CA VAL A 159 13.56 9.35 3.11
C VAL A 159 12.93 9.81 4.42
N SER A 160 12.05 9.01 5.02
CA SER A 160 11.48 9.32 6.34
C SER A 160 12.47 9.21 7.48
N GLY A 161 13.62 8.54 7.26
CA GLY A 161 14.58 8.19 8.30
C GLY A 161 14.14 7.00 9.16
N ALA A 162 13.19 6.19 8.68
CA ALA A 162 12.81 4.92 9.28
C ALA A 162 13.74 3.77 8.85
N SER A 163 13.46 2.56 9.33
CA SER A 163 14.12 1.37 8.80
C SER A 163 13.68 1.11 7.36
N PHE A 164 14.54 0.49 6.57
CA PHE A 164 14.29 0.16 5.18
C PHE A 164 14.83 -1.24 4.85
N LEU A 165 14.31 -1.85 3.80
CA LEU A 165 14.67 -3.20 3.36
C LEU A 165 14.49 -4.23 4.50
N ASP A 166 15.47 -5.12 4.67
CA ASP A 166 15.51 -6.18 5.69
C ASP A 166 15.66 -5.67 7.12
N LYS A 167 16.00 -4.38 7.31
CA LYS A 167 16.12 -3.72 8.61
C LYS A 167 14.78 -3.36 9.25
N VAL A 168 13.67 -3.43 8.51
CA VAL A 168 12.33 -3.22 9.07
C VAL A 168 12.01 -4.35 10.03
N GLY A 169 11.79 -4.00 11.31
CA GLY A 169 11.53 -4.97 12.37
C GLY A 169 10.22 -5.74 12.17
N ARG A 170 10.08 -6.88 12.84
CA ARG A 170 8.86 -7.71 12.81
C ARG A 170 8.03 -7.47 14.05
N PHE A 171 6.71 -7.57 13.93
CA PHE A 171 5.77 -7.26 14.99
C PHE A 171 5.85 -8.25 16.18
N TYR A 172 6.17 -9.52 15.91
CA TYR A 172 6.25 -10.58 16.92
C TYR A 172 7.67 -11.11 17.00
N THR A 173 8.58 -10.35 17.66
CA THR A 173 9.92 -10.79 17.98
C THR A 173 10.10 -10.84 19.49
N GLU A 174 10.88 -11.80 20.00
CA GLU A 174 11.11 -12.01 21.44
C GLU A 174 11.87 -10.86 22.10
N ASP A 175 12.60 -10.07 21.30
CA ASP A 175 13.43 -8.96 21.76
C ASP A 175 12.65 -7.63 21.91
N ASN A 176 11.33 -7.62 21.72
CA ASN A 176 10.50 -6.41 21.76
C ASN A 176 11.04 -5.25 20.90
N ALA A 177 11.80 -5.55 19.87
CA ALA A 177 12.37 -4.53 19.00
C ALA A 177 11.25 -3.75 18.27
N CYS A 178 11.43 -2.44 18.19
CA CYS A 178 10.54 -1.59 17.41
C CYS A 178 10.61 -1.96 15.93
N MET A 179 9.46 -2.05 15.25
CA MET A 179 9.44 -2.27 13.81
C MET A 179 10.11 -1.13 13.04
N ASN A 180 10.03 0.08 13.57
CA ASN A 180 10.49 1.30 12.92
C ASN A 180 10.01 1.42 11.48
N VAL A 181 8.72 1.15 11.27
CA VAL A 181 8.04 1.37 10.00
C VAL A 181 7.93 2.86 9.72
N GLY A 182 8.06 3.24 8.47
CA GLY A 182 7.84 4.60 8.00
C GLY A 182 6.55 4.73 7.19
N PHE A 183 5.95 5.91 7.25
CA PHE A 183 4.80 6.28 6.44
C PHE A 183 5.12 7.53 5.62
N CYS A 184 4.53 7.59 4.43
CA CYS A 184 4.53 8.77 3.58
C CYS A 184 3.07 9.09 3.21
N CYS A 185 2.53 10.15 3.80
CA CYS A 185 1.18 10.64 3.54
C CYS A 185 1.26 11.82 2.59
N ILE A 186 0.53 11.79 1.48
CA ILE A 186 0.41 12.88 0.51
C ILE A 186 -1.05 13.26 0.41
N VAL A 187 -1.34 14.55 0.45
CA VAL A 187 -2.68 15.08 0.23
C VAL A 187 -2.63 16.15 -0.85
N ILE A 188 -3.57 16.06 -1.79
CA ILE A 188 -3.69 16.98 -2.91
C ILE A 188 -5.10 17.60 -2.86
N ASP A 189 -5.18 18.92 -3.00
CA ASP A 189 -6.43 19.61 -3.24
C ASP A 189 -6.64 19.73 -4.75
N PRO A 190 -7.58 18.94 -5.34
CA PRO A 190 -7.79 18.96 -6.77
C PRO A 190 -8.39 20.28 -7.27
N LYS A 191 -9.02 21.05 -6.38
CA LYS A 191 -9.61 22.36 -6.74
C LYS A 191 -8.56 23.45 -6.97
N VAL A 192 -7.33 23.27 -6.51
CA VAL A 192 -6.25 24.23 -6.81
C VAL A 192 -5.97 24.35 -8.31
N VAL A 193 -6.14 23.25 -9.05
CA VAL A 193 -5.92 23.22 -10.52
C VAL A 193 -7.22 23.40 -11.30
N LEU A 194 -8.28 22.71 -10.88
CA LEU A 194 -9.54 22.61 -11.65
C LEU A 194 -10.67 23.50 -11.11
N GLY A 195 -10.47 24.12 -9.95
CA GLY A 195 -11.53 24.92 -9.32
C GLY A 195 -12.81 24.08 -9.09
N GLU A 196 -13.94 24.69 -9.34
CA GLU A 196 -15.25 24.03 -9.22
C GLU A 196 -15.53 23.03 -10.35
N GLU A 197 -14.76 23.07 -11.45
CA GLU A 197 -14.90 22.11 -12.56
C GLU A 197 -14.50 20.68 -12.15
N TYR A 198 -13.74 20.52 -11.06
CA TYR A 198 -13.33 19.20 -10.59
C TYR A 198 -14.50 18.22 -10.45
N GLU A 199 -15.62 18.69 -9.89
CA GLU A 199 -16.79 17.84 -9.66
C GLU A 199 -17.36 17.29 -10.98
N GLN A 200 -17.51 18.15 -11.98
CA GLN A 200 -18.00 17.73 -13.29
C GLN A 200 -17.05 16.74 -13.96
N ILE A 201 -15.75 17.06 -13.95
CA ILE A 201 -14.71 16.27 -14.63
C ILE A 201 -14.57 14.87 -14.01
N ILE A 202 -14.54 14.77 -12.67
CA ILE A 202 -14.40 13.45 -12.01
C ILE A 202 -15.65 12.59 -12.18
N ASN A 203 -16.86 13.19 -12.16
CA ASN A 203 -18.10 12.48 -12.42
C ASN A 203 -18.16 11.97 -13.87
N GLU A 204 -17.71 12.75 -14.84
CA GLU A 204 -17.61 12.35 -16.26
C GLU A 204 -16.60 11.19 -16.40
N TYR A 205 -15.43 11.27 -15.73
CA TYR A 205 -14.44 10.20 -15.72
C TYR A 205 -15.03 8.89 -15.19
N VAL A 206 -15.71 8.92 -14.04
CA VAL A 206 -16.32 7.73 -13.43
C VAL A 206 -17.42 7.16 -14.33
N ALA A 207 -18.26 8.03 -14.90
CA ALA A 207 -19.31 7.61 -15.82
C ALA A 207 -18.74 6.95 -17.08
N SER A 208 -17.66 7.50 -17.63
CA SER A 208 -16.99 6.96 -18.82
C SER A 208 -16.40 5.57 -18.56
N VAL A 209 -15.78 5.36 -17.38
CA VAL A 209 -15.26 4.05 -17.00
C VAL A 209 -16.41 3.05 -16.83
N ARG A 210 -17.44 3.40 -16.05
CA ARG A 210 -18.56 2.51 -15.74
C ARG A 210 -19.41 2.14 -16.97
N ASN A 211 -19.47 3.00 -17.97
CA ASN A 211 -20.23 2.79 -19.21
C ASN A 211 -19.38 2.17 -20.33
N SER A 212 -18.10 1.85 -20.08
CA SER A 212 -17.27 1.18 -21.08
C SER A 212 -17.81 -0.23 -21.41
N GLU A 213 -17.54 -0.72 -22.59
CA GLU A 213 -17.96 -2.06 -23.00
C GLU A 213 -17.33 -3.14 -22.10
N LYS A 214 -18.17 -4.05 -21.65
CA LYS A 214 -17.73 -5.16 -20.78
C LYS A 214 -17.17 -6.32 -21.62
N SER A 215 -16.08 -6.90 -21.19
CA SER A 215 -15.55 -8.13 -21.78
C SER A 215 -16.21 -9.40 -21.24
N GLY A 216 -17.05 -9.30 -20.20
CA GLY A 216 -17.72 -10.42 -19.53
C GLY A 216 -18.77 -9.93 -18.55
N ASN A 217 -19.05 -10.74 -17.52
CA ASN A 217 -20.10 -10.46 -16.52
C ASN A 217 -19.58 -9.70 -15.28
N ASP A 218 -18.28 -9.45 -15.19
CA ASP A 218 -17.73 -8.74 -14.05
C ASP A 218 -18.18 -7.27 -14.06
N PRO A 219 -18.37 -6.65 -12.88
CA PRO A 219 -18.65 -5.22 -12.78
C PRO A 219 -17.45 -4.41 -13.25
N ILE A 220 -17.74 -3.28 -13.86
CA ILE A 220 -16.74 -2.23 -14.17
C ILE A 220 -16.78 -1.19 -13.06
#